data_eb691f50372c00f94beda6eafb0a6b5e
#
_entry.id   eb691f50372c00f94beda6eafb0a6b5e
#
_cell.length_a   1.000
_cell.length_b   1.000
_cell.length_c   1.000
_cell.angle_alpha   90.00
_cell.angle_beta   90.00
_cell.angle_gamma   90.00
#
_symmetry.space_group_name_H-M   'P 1'
#
loop_
_entity.id
_entity.type
_entity.pdbx_description
1 polymer ?
#
loop_
_entity_poly.entity_id
_entity_poly.type
_entity_poly.pdbx_seq_one_letter_code
_entity_poly.pdbx_strand_id
1 'polypeptide(L)'
;MSNTALHTDKAPAAIGPYSQGIQAGNTIYVSGQIPIDPATGEFAGQDIKTQTRQSLTNISNILAAAGASMADVVKTTVLLNDIADFAAMNEVYAEFFTPPVLLSRQQASPKAHW
;
A
#
# COMPACT_ATOMS: atom_id res chain seq x y z
N MET A 1 -15.38 -5.11 -21.28
CA MET A 1 -14.70 -4.04 -20.54
C MET A 1 -13.25 -4.42 -20.38
N SER A 2 -12.37 -3.48 -20.63
CA SER A 2 -10.94 -3.71 -20.50
C SER A 2 -10.46 -3.23 -19.13
N ASN A 3 -9.49 -3.94 -18.59
CA ASN A 3 -8.80 -3.53 -17.38
C ASN A 3 -7.56 -2.72 -17.77
N THR A 4 -7.28 -1.67 -17.04
CA THR A 4 -6.14 -0.80 -17.30
C THR A 4 -5.09 -1.00 -16.21
N ALA A 5 -3.89 -1.41 -16.62
CA ALA A 5 -2.75 -1.50 -15.70
C ALA A 5 -2.25 -0.10 -15.34
N LEU A 6 -1.97 0.12 -14.08
CA LEU A 6 -1.44 1.38 -13.57
C LEU A 6 0.07 1.26 -13.41
N HIS A 7 0.77 2.32 -13.75
CA HIS A 7 2.22 2.39 -13.62
C HIS A 7 2.67 3.75 -13.13
N THR A 8 3.64 3.77 -12.22
CA THR A 8 4.32 4.99 -11.79
C THR A 8 5.75 4.66 -11.36
N ASP A 9 6.68 5.57 -11.65
CA ASP A 9 8.04 5.46 -11.16
C ASP A 9 8.18 5.89 -9.69
N LYS A 10 7.11 6.43 -9.12
CA LYS A 10 7.06 6.90 -7.71
C LYS A 10 6.62 5.81 -6.74
N ALA A 11 6.57 4.57 -7.20
CA ALA A 11 6.36 3.40 -6.37
C ALA A 11 7.25 2.28 -6.90
N PRO A 12 7.56 1.25 -6.08
CA PRO A 12 8.39 0.15 -6.53
C PRO A 12 7.81 -0.54 -7.76
N ALA A 13 8.66 -0.88 -8.72
CA ALA A 13 8.26 -1.56 -9.94
C ALA A 13 7.70 -2.95 -9.62
N ALA A 14 6.66 -3.34 -10.35
CA ALA A 14 6.14 -4.71 -10.26
C ALA A 14 7.15 -5.67 -10.90
N ILE A 15 7.33 -6.82 -10.27
CA ILE A 15 8.27 -7.86 -10.74
C ILE A 15 7.47 -9.01 -11.32
N GLY A 16 7.79 -9.43 -12.55
CA GLY A 16 7.11 -10.50 -13.25
C GLY A 16 5.83 -10.02 -13.96
N PRO A 17 4.83 -10.90 -14.13
CA PRO A 17 3.62 -10.59 -14.91
C PRO A 17 2.58 -9.79 -14.11
N TYR A 18 3.03 -8.96 -13.16
CA TYR A 18 2.14 -8.24 -12.26
C TYR A 18 2.14 -6.75 -12.57
N SER A 19 1.10 -6.08 -12.12
CA SER A 19 0.98 -4.62 -12.21
C SER A 19 0.98 -4.02 -10.80
N GLN A 20 1.39 -2.76 -10.69
CA GLN A 20 1.31 -2.03 -9.42
C GLN A 20 -0.13 -1.83 -8.98
N GLY A 21 -1.03 -1.64 -9.94
CA GLY A 21 -2.46 -1.55 -9.70
C GLY A 21 -3.21 -1.76 -11.00
N ILE A 22 -4.51 -1.99 -10.89
CA ILE A 22 -5.39 -2.20 -12.05
C ILE A 22 -6.67 -1.41 -11.82
N GLN A 23 -7.08 -0.65 -12.83
CA GLN A 23 -8.39 -0.05 -12.87
C GLN A 23 -9.34 -0.94 -13.66
N ALA A 24 -10.38 -1.42 -12.99
CA ALA A 24 -11.42 -2.26 -13.57
C ALA A 24 -12.75 -1.52 -13.44
N GLY A 25 -13.22 -0.90 -14.52
CA GLY A 25 -14.39 -0.04 -14.46
C GLY A 25 -14.15 1.16 -13.55
N ASN A 26 -14.96 1.30 -12.51
CA ASN A 26 -14.86 2.36 -11.54
C ASN A 26 -14.11 1.96 -10.26
N THR A 27 -13.50 0.78 -10.26
CA THR A 27 -12.78 0.27 -9.10
C THR A 27 -11.29 0.17 -9.41
N ILE A 28 -10.46 0.60 -8.45
CA ILE A 28 -9.00 0.47 -8.54
C ILE A 28 -8.55 -0.52 -7.48
N TYR A 29 -7.78 -1.51 -7.93
CA TYR A 29 -7.11 -2.47 -7.06
C TYR A 29 -5.63 -2.16 -7.04
N VAL A 30 -5.06 -2.04 -5.85
CA VAL A 30 -3.62 -1.77 -5.69
C VAL A 30 -2.97 -3.01 -5.11
N SER A 31 -1.87 -3.44 -5.73
CA SER A 31 -1.08 -4.56 -5.25
C SER A 31 -0.51 -4.29 -3.87
N GLY A 32 -0.19 -5.34 -3.14
CA GLY A 32 0.46 -5.20 -1.85
C GLY A 32 1.72 -4.36 -1.96
N GLN A 33 1.83 -3.33 -1.11
CA GLN A 33 2.98 -2.44 -1.11
C GLN A 33 3.81 -2.68 0.13
N ILE A 34 4.99 -3.24 -0.08
CA ILE A 34 6.01 -3.34 0.98
C ILE A 34 6.74 -1.99 1.08
N PRO A 35 7.38 -1.69 2.22
CA PRO A 35 7.94 -0.36 2.47
C PRO A 35 9.29 -0.11 1.77
N ILE A 36 9.32 -0.31 0.47
CA ILE A 36 10.51 -0.04 -0.35
C ILE A 36 10.41 1.37 -0.92
N ASP A 37 11.49 2.13 -0.75
CA ASP A 37 11.65 3.45 -1.37
C ASP A 37 11.99 3.24 -2.86
N PRO A 38 11.17 3.71 -3.79
CA PRO A 38 11.45 3.51 -5.21
C PRO A 38 12.70 4.22 -5.71
N ALA A 39 13.18 5.25 -4.99
CA ALA A 39 14.40 5.97 -5.36
C ALA A 39 15.66 5.16 -5.07
N THR A 40 15.64 4.30 -4.05
CA THR A 40 16.81 3.53 -3.62
C THR A 40 16.68 2.04 -3.91
N GLY A 41 15.46 1.53 -4.03
CA GLY A 41 15.19 0.10 -4.17
C GLY A 41 15.33 -0.66 -2.85
N GLU A 42 15.47 0.03 -1.74
CA GLU A 42 15.68 -0.56 -0.41
C GLU A 42 14.55 -0.17 0.53
N PHE A 43 14.43 -0.89 1.66
CA PHE A 43 13.48 -0.53 2.70
C PHE A 43 13.77 0.87 3.23
N ALA A 44 12.70 1.65 3.42
CA ALA A 44 12.79 3.03 3.87
C ALA A 44 13.32 3.17 5.30
N GLY A 45 13.22 2.12 6.10
CA GLY A 45 13.69 2.10 7.47
C GLY A 45 13.31 0.78 8.14
N GLN A 46 13.58 0.67 9.44
CA GLN A 46 13.32 -0.54 10.19
C GLN A 46 12.18 -0.38 11.19
N ASP A 47 11.79 0.85 11.53
CA ASP A 47 10.71 1.09 12.47
C ASP A 47 9.36 1.06 11.76
N ILE A 48 8.33 0.66 12.49
CA ILE A 48 7.00 0.45 11.93
C ILE A 48 6.40 1.74 11.36
N LYS A 49 6.64 2.88 11.98
CA LYS A 49 6.08 4.14 11.50
C LYS A 49 6.66 4.56 10.16
N THR A 50 7.96 4.46 10.00
CA THR A 50 8.65 4.78 8.73
C THR A 50 8.21 3.82 7.64
N GLN A 51 8.13 2.52 7.96
CA GLN A 51 7.68 1.50 7.00
C GLN A 51 6.23 1.74 6.57
N THR A 52 5.35 2.02 7.50
CA THR A 52 3.95 2.31 7.20
C THR A 52 3.82 3.53 6.30
N ARG A 53 4.55 4.59 6.62
CA ARG A 53 4.52 5.82 5.82
C ARG A 53 4.99 5.56 4.39
N GLN A 54 6.03 4.77 4.22
CA GLN A 54 6.52 4.44 2.88
C GLN A 54 5.52 3.61 2.09
N SER A 55 4.93 2.58 2.71
CA SER A 55 3.93 1.75 2.02
C SER A 55 2.71 2.57 1.60
N LEU A 56 2.21 3.44 2.47
CA LEU A 56 1.06 4.30 2.16
C LEU A 56 1.41 5.35 1.10
N THR A 57 2.63 5.89 1.14
CA THR A 57 3.10 6.82 0.10
C THR A 57 3.15 6.13 -1.26
N ASN A 58 3.63 4.89 -1.31
CA ASN A 58 3.65 4.10 -2.55
C ASN A 58 2.23 3.91 -3.09
N ILE A 59 1.28 3.56 -2.22
CA ILE A 59 -0.12 3.41 -2.60
C ILE A 59 -0.69 4.73 -3.14
N SER A 60 -0.41 5.83 -2.45
CA SER A 60 -0.87 7.16 -2.87
C SER A 60 -0.36 7.51 -4.27
N ASN A 61 0.89 7.20 -4.55
CA ASN A 61 1.48 7.48 -5.87
C ASN A 61 0.88 6.61 -6.97
N ILE A 62 0.54 5.35 -6.67
CA ILE A 62 -0.14 4.48 -7.63
C ILE A 62 -1.55 4.99 -7.92
N LEU A 63 -2.27 5.41 -6.89
CA LEU A 63 -3.61 5.99 -7.08
C LEU A 63 -3.55 7.27 -7.90
N ALA A 64 -2.55 8.11 -7.67
CA ALA A 64 -2.37 9.35 -8.44
C ALA A 64 -2.17 9.07 -9.93
N ALA A 65 -1.54 7.95 -10.29
CA ALA A 65 -1.40 7.55 -11.69
C ALA A 65 -2.75 7.31 -12.38
N ALA A 66 -3.80 7.04 -11.60
CA ALA A 66 -5.16 6.86 -12.12
C ALA A 66 -6.04 8.11 -11.90
N GLY A 67 -5.47 9.19 -11.39
CA GLY A 67 -6.22 10.40 -11.07
C GLY A 67 -7.03 10.30 -9.77
N ALA A 68 -6.75 9.31 -8.94
CA ALA A 68 -7.41 9.10 -7.65
C ALA A 68 -6.52 9.54 -6.50
N SER A 69 -7.07 9.55 -5.30
CA SER A 69 -6.36 9.95 -4.10
C SER A 69 -6.69 9.03 -2.92
N MET A 70 -6.00 9.22 -1.81
CA MET A 70 -6.26 8.44 -0.60
C MET A 70 -7.68 8.64 -0.06
N ALA A 71 -8.31 9.76 -0.37
CA ALA A 71 -9.72 10.01 0.00
C ALA A 71 -10.68 9.06 -0.70
N ASP A 72 -10.28 8.46 -1.81
CA ASP A 72 -11.11 7.51 -2.56
C ASP A 72 -10.99 6.07 -2.04
N VAL A 73 -10.09 5.82 -1.10
CA VAL A 73 -9.89 4.48 -0.54
C VAL A 73 -11.02 4.13 0.41
N VAL A 74 -11.62 2.97 0.19
CA VAL A 74 -12.74 2.48 1.02
C VAL A 74 -12.38 1.26 1.85
N LYS A 75 -11.33 0.54 1.46
CA LYS A 75 -10.90 -0.65 2.19
C LYS A 75 -9.39 -0.86 2.03
N THR A 76 -8.74 -1.24 3.13
CA THR A 76 -7.35 -1.67 3.12
C THR A 76 -7.20 -2.99 3.86
N THR A 77 -6.13 -3.71 3.54
CA THR A 77 -5.69 -4.89 4.29
C THR A 77 -4.26 -4.65 4.73
N VAL A 78 -3.99 -4.86 6.02
CA VAL A 78 -2.66 -4.69 6.59
C VAL A 78 -2.18 -6.01 7.17
N LEU A 79 -0.98 -6.41 6.78
CA LEU A 79 -0.30 -7.57 7.33
C LEU A 79 0.89 -7.06 8.15
N LEU A 80 0.90 -7.37 9.43
CA LEU A 80 1.96 -6.99 10.35
C LEU A 80 2.77 -8.21 10.75
N ASN A 81 4.08 -8.07 10.82
CA ASN A 81 4.93 -9.13 11.32
C ASN A 81 4.66 -9.38 12.82
N ASP A 82 4.38 -8.32 13.55
CA ASP A 82 3.98 -8.39 14.96
C ASP A 82 2.73 -7.53 15.15
N ILE A 83 1.64 -8.15 15.60
CA ILE A 83 0.37 -7.43 15.84
C ILE A 83 0.49 -6.35 16.91
N ALA A 84 1.50 -6.44 17.77
CA ALA A 84 1.79 -5.40 18.76
C ALA A 84 2.16 -4.07 18.13
N ASP A 85 2.58 -4.06 16.85
CA ASP A 85 2.89 -2.83 16.11
C ASP A 85 1.65 -2.09 15.60
N PHE A 86 0.45 -2.64 15.84
CA PHE A 86 -0.78 -2.07 15.29
C PHE A 86 -1.00 -0.61 15.72
N ALA A 87 -0.79 -0.29 16.98
CA ALA A 87 -1.03 1.06 17.48
C ALA A 87 -0.13 2.10 16.79
N ALA A 88 1.15 1.79 16.64
CA ALA A 88 2.09 2.68 15.96
C ALA A 88 1.77 2.82 14.46
N MET A 89 1.41 1.70 13.82
CA MET A 89 0.96 1.70 12.43
C MET A 89 -0.28 2.57 12.26
N ASN A 90 -1.23 2.44 13.17
CA ASN A 90 -2.50 3.18 13.10
C ASN A 90 -2.33 4.69 13.25
N GLU A 91 -1.34 5.13 14.02
CA GLU A 91 -1.04 6.56 14.12
C GLU A 91 -0.66 7.15 12.76
N VAL A 92 0.14 6.41 11.97
CA VAL A 92 0.51 6.85 10.62
C VAL A 92 -0.67 6.74 9.67
N TYR A 93 -1.48 5.69 9.80
CA TYR A 93 -2.71 5.54 9.01
C TYR A 93 -3.61 6.76 9.13
N ALA A 94 -3.75 7.29 10.34
CA ALA A 94 -4.61 8.45 10.59
C ALA A 94 -4.14 9.71 9.85
N GLU A 95 -2.87 9.77 9.45
CA GLU A 95 -2.35 10.89 8.66
C GLU A 95 -2.75 10.80 7.19
N PHE A 96 -3.10 9.61 6.70
CA PHE A 96 -3.37 9.36 5.28
C PHE A 96 -4.85 9.21 4.97
N PHE A 97 -5.66 8.77 5.92
CA PHE A 97 -7.05 8.42 5.68
C PHE A 97 -8.02 9.22 6.54
N THR A 98 -9.11 9.61 5.90
CA THR A 98 -10.27 10.23 6.59
C THR A 98 -11.41 9.19 6.59
N PRO A 99 -12.03 8.91 7.75
CA PRO A 99 -13.17 7.98 7.79
C PRO A 99 -14.30 8.41 6.84
N PRO A 100 -15.08 7.44 6.29
CA PRO A 100 -15.06 6.02 6.63
C PRO A 100 -14.11 5.20 5.76
N VAL A 101 -13.32 4.33 6.39
CA VAL A 101 -12.44 3.36 5.71
C VAL A 101 -12.52 2.04 6.45
N LEU A 102 -12.66 0.95 5.71
CA LEU A 102 -12.62 -0.40 6.28
C LEU A 102 -11.18 -0.88 6.36
N LEU A 103 -10.81 -1.42 7.50
CA LEU A 103 -9.47 -1.97 7.73
C LEU A 103 -9.57 -3.44 8.14
N SER A 104 -8.89 -4.31 7.39
CA SER A 104 -8.60 -5.67 7.80
C SER A 104 -7.16 -5.75 8.25
N ARG A 105 -6.92 -6.25 9.46
CA ARG A 105 -5.57 -6.41 9.99
C ARG A 105 -5.31 -7.85 10.38
N GLN A 106 -4.10 -8.31 10.13
CA GLN A 106 -3.69 -9.68 10.44
C GLN A 106 -2.22 -9.69 10.81
N GLN A 107 -1.86 -10.59 11.71
CA GLN A 107 -0.45 -10.90 11.93
C GLN A 107 -0.02 -11.88 10.86
N ALA A 108 1.10 -11.58 10.18
CA ALA A 108 1.65 -12.47 9.19
C ALA A 108 2.12 -13.76 9.86
N SER A 109 1.87 -14.89 9.19
CA SER A 109 2.39 -16.16 9.67
C SER A 109 3.92 -16.14 9.64
N PRO A 110 4.60 -16.67 10.68
CA PRO A 110 6.07 -16.78 10.66
C PRO A 110 6.60 -17.59 9.48
N LYS A 111 5.75 -18.42 8.86
CA LYS A 111 6.11 -19.22 7.69
C LYS A 111 5.70 -18.60 6.37
N ALA A 112 5.07 -17.42 6.40
CA ALA A 112 4.66 -16.74 5.19
C ALA A 112 5.88 -16.18 4.47
N HIS A 113 5.92 -16.37 3.16
CA HIS A 113 6.93 -15.79 2.28
C HIS A 113 6.26 -14.79 1.36
N TRP A 114 6.68 -13.56 1.45
CA TRP A 114 6.10 -12.46 0.68
C TRP A 114 6.95 -12.10 -0.52
#